data_5b5cebff32d38809aa62b90562bed73a
#
_entry.id   5b5cebff32d38809aa62b90562bed73a
#
_cell.length_a   1.000
_cell.length_b   1.000
_cell.length_c   1.000
_cell.angle_alpha   90.00
_cell.angle_beta   90.00
_cell.angle_gamma   90.00
#
_symmetry.space_group_name_H-M   'P 1'
#
loop_
_entity.id
_entity.type
_entity.pdbx_description
1 polymer ?
#
loop_
_entity_poly.entity_id
_entity_poly.type
_entity_poly.pdbx_seq_one_letter_code
_entity_poly.pdbx_strand_id
1 'polypeptide(L)' 'VEVKTTLRPDDVKNFLNKLDHLKDWVPRYAQNRIYGAMVWLSADASAEAMVIKRGLFSIRATGDSASIQNDPAFTPHAW' A
#
# COMPACT_ATOMS: atom_id res chain seq x y z
N VAL A 1 -5.88 3.68 1.73
CA VAL A 1 -5.92 2.22 1.46
C VAL A 1 -6.41 1.98 0.05
N GLU A 2 -5.70 1.17 -0.68
CA GLU A 2 -6.08 0.73 -2.03
C GLU A 2 -6.41 -0.76 -1.99
N VAL A 3 -7.53 -1.16 -2.59
CA VAL A 3 -7.98 -2.55 -2.61
C VAL A 3 -7.91 -3.10 -4.02
N LYS A 4 -7.28 -4.26 -4.21
CA LYS A 4 -7.15 -4.94 -5.49
C LYS A 4 -7.50 -6.42 -5.37
N THR A 5 -8.27 -6.95 -6.31
CA THR A 5 -8.54 -8.38 -6.39
C THR A 5 -7.25 -9.14 -6.74
N THR A 6 -6.56 -8.69 -7.78
CA THR A 6 -5.24 -9.21 -8.17
C THR A 6 -4.24 -8.06 -8.19
N LEU A 7 -3.26 -8.10 -7.30
CA LEU A 7 -2.24 -7.08 -7.20
C LEU A 7 -1.13 -7.32 -8.21
N ARG A 8 -0.84 -6.29 -9.01
CA ARG A 8 0.21 -6.30 -10.04
C ARG A 8 1.16 -5.12 -9.83
N PRO A 9 2.39 -5.16 -10.38
CA PRO A 9 3.35 -4.06 -10.22
C PRO A 9 2.81 -2.69 -10.65
N ASP A 10 2.02 -2.62 -11.72
CA ASP A 10 1.44 -1.35 -12.16
C ASP A 10 0.45 -0.77 -11.15
N ASP A 11 -0.27 -1.61 -10.43
CA ASP A 11 -1.17 -1.17 -9.37
C ASP A 11 -0.39 -0.48 -8.25
N VAL A 12 0.77 -1.03 -7.90
CA VAL A 12 1.66 -0.46 -6.88
C VAL A 12 2.17 0.90 -7.34
N LYS A 13 2.64 1.01 -8.58
CA LYS A 13 3.13 2.27 -9.17
C LYS A 13 2.04 3.34 -9.19
N ASN A 14 0.83 2.97 -9.60
CA ASN A 14 -0.31 3.90 -9.65
C ASN A 14 -0.67 4.40 -8.26
N PHE A 15 -0.66 3.53 -7.27
CA PHE A 15 -0.96 3.91 -5.89
C PHE A 15 0.13 4.84 -5.31
N LEU A 16 1.40 4.53 -5.56
CA LEU A 16 2.52 5.39 -5.14
C LEU A 16 2.39 6.79 -5.73
N ASN A 17 2.01 6.89 -7.01
CA ASN A 17 1.79 8.17 -7.66
C ASN A 17 0.65 8.95 -6.99
N LYS A 18 -0.43 8.29 -6.61
CA LYS A 18 -1.52 8.93 -5.87
C LYS A 18 -1.05 9.45 -4.51
N LEU A 19 -0.25 8.68 -3.78
CA LEU A 19 0.28 9.08 -2.48
C LEU A 19 1.20 10.29 -2.60
N ASP A 20 2.05 10.34 -3.63
CA ASP A 20 2.95 11.46 -3.86
C ASP A 20 2.20 12.77 -4.11
N HIS A 21 1.00 12.71 -4.65
CA HIS A 21 0.18 13.89 -4.97
C HIS A 21 -0.96 14.16 -3.99
N LEU A 22 -1.15 13.28 -3.00
CA LEU A 22 -2.31 13.36 -2.11
C LEU A 22 -2.40 14.70 -1.36
N LYS A 23 -1.27 15.20 -0.86
CA LYS A 23 -1.24 16.49 -0.13
C LYS A 23 -1.52 17.68 -1.03
N ASP A 24 -1.19 17.57 -2.32
CA ASP A 24 -1.50 18.61 -3.32
C ASP A 24 -3.00 18.62 -3.62
N TRP A 25 -3.62 17.44 -3.69
CA TRP A 25 -5.06 17.32 -3.96
C TRP A 25 -5.93 17.62 -2.74
N VAL A 26 -5.41 17.33 -1.54
CA VAL A 26 -6.12 17.54 -0.28
C VAL A 26 -5.22 18.31 0.68
N PRO A 27 -5.13 19.65 0.54
CA PRO A 27 -4.18 20.46 1.31
C PRO A 27 -4.29 20.34 2.83
N ARG A 28 -5.45 19.98 3.36
CA ARG A 28 -5.63 19.77 4.80
C ARG A 28 -4.74 18.66 5.37
N TYR A 29 -4.21 17.78 4.52
CA TYR A 29 -3.30 16.71 4.93
C TYR A 29 -1.83 17.11 4.87
N ALA A 30 -1.50 18.33 4.47
CA ALA A 30 -0.11 18.78 4.29
C ALA A 30 0.73 18.66 5.56
N GLN A 31 0.12 18.79 6.74
CA GLN A 31 0.79 18.67 8.03
C GLN A 31 0.78 17.25 8.61
N ASN A 32 0.08 16.32 7.97
CA ASN A 32 -0.06 14.96 8.47
C ASN A 32 0.98 14.04 7.86
N ARG A 33 1.39 13.02 8.63
CA ARG A 33 2.09 11.87 8.09
C ARG A 33 1.06 10.90 7.55
N ILE A 34 1.24 10.44 6.32
CA ILE A 34 0.32 9.54 5.64
C ILE A 34 1.04 8.23 5.37
N TYR A 35 0.41 7.12 5.75
CA TYR A 35 0.91 5.78 5.49
C TYR A 35 -0.01 5.09 4.49
N GLY A 36 0.58 4.36 3.55
CA GLY A 36 -0.16 3.64 2.53
C GLY A 36 -0.30 2.16 2.86
N ALA A 37 -1.44 1.59 2.49
CA ALA A 37 -1.69 0.17 2.59
C ALA A 37 -2.39 -0.34 1.34
N MET A 38 -1.98 -1.51 0.86
CA MET A 38 -2.65 -2.20 -0.24
C MET A 38 -3.22 -3.52 0.26
N VAL A 39 -4.52 -3.70 0.04
CA VAL A 39 -5.26 -4.92 0.38
C VAL A 39 -5.48 -5.72 -0.91
N TRP A 40 -5.19 -7.01 -0.89
CA TRP A 40 -5.30 -7.84 -2.09
C TRP A 40 -5.77 -9.26 -1.75
N LEU A 41 -6.42 -9.92 -2.69
CA LEU A 41 -6.85 -11.32 -2.59
C LEU A 41 -5.80 -12.26 -3.17
N SER A 42 -5.24 -11.90 -4.32
CA SER A 42 -4.09 -12.57 -4.92
C SER A 42 -3.11 -11.53 -5.43
N ALA A 43 -1.84 -11.90 -5.57
CA ALA A 43 -0.81 -10.98 -5.99
C ALA A 43 0.28 -11.71 -6.78
N ASP A 44 0.85 -11.00 -7.78
CA ASP A 44 2.12 -11.42 -8.36
C ASP A 44 3.21 -11.28 -7.30
N ALA A 45 4.14 -12.24 -7.22
CA ALA A 45 5.20 -12.23 -6.21
C ALA A 45 6.04 -10.94 -6.26
N SER A 46 6.30 -10.43 -7.47
CA SER A 46 7.03 -9.18 -7.67
C SER A 46 6.26 -7.96 -7.13
N ALA A 47 4.93 -7.94 -7.29
CA ALA A 47 4.09 -6.86 -6.79
C ALA A 47 4.05 -6.87 -5.26
N GLU A 48 3.93 -8.02 -4.65
CA GLU A 48 3.93 -8.19 -3.20
C GLU A 48 5.24 -7.69 -2.57
N ALA A 49 6.37 -8.09 -3.14
CA ALA A 49 7.68 -7.61 -2.71
C ALA A 49 7.83 -6.10 -2.90
N MET A 50 7.30 -5.56 -4.00
CA MET A 50 7.35 -4.13 -4.31
C MET A 50 6.58 -3.29 -3.29
N VAL A 51 5.40 -3.74 -2.87
CA VAL A 51 4.59 -3.07 -1.84
C VAL A 51 5.43 -2.86 -0.57
N ILE A 52 6.03 -3.93 -0.09
CA ILE A 52 6.84 -3.89 1.14
C ILE A 52 8.10 -3.05 0.96
N LYS A 53 8.81 -3.22 -0.15
CA LYS A 53 10.03 -2.49 -0.47
C LYS A 53 9.80 -0.97 -0.56
N ARG A 54 8.63 -0.57 -1.04
CA ARG A 54 8.28 0.85 -1.20
C ARG A 54 7.69 1.46 0.07
N GLY A 55 7.68 0.73 1.18
CA GLY A 55 7.25 1.25 2.46
C GLY A 55 5.74 1.24 2.67
N LEU A 56 5.01 0.40 1.94
CA LEU A 56 3.57 0.23 2.07
C LEU A 56 3.26 -0.99 2.94
N PHE A 57 2.13 -0.93 3.65
CA PHE A 57 1.59 -2.13 4.29
C PHE A 57 0.99 -3.03 3.23
N SER A 58 1.28 -4.33 3.32
CA SER A 58 0.73 -5.36 2.46
C SER A 58 -0.25 -6.20 3.27
N ILE A 59 -1.51 -6.20 2.87
CA ILE A 59 -2.59 -6.88 3.59
C ILE A 59 -3.24 -7.89 2.67
N ARG A 60 -3.13 -9.17 3.01
CA ARG A 60 -3.81 -10.24 2.28
C ARG A 60 -5.19 -10.46 2.88
N ALA A 61 -6.22 -10.34 2.04
CA ALA A 61 -7.58 -10.64 2.43
C ALA A 61 -7.97 -12.05 2.03
N THR A 62 -8.72 -12.73 2.89
CA THR A 62 -9.38 -13.99 2.60
C THR A 62 -10.89 -13.77 2.74
N GLY A 63 -11.72 -14.79 2.52
CA GLY A 63 -13.18 -14.63 2.63
C GLY A 63 -13.65 -14.08 3.97
N ASP A 64 -12.96 -14.45 5.08
CA ASP A 64 -13.40 -14.14 6.44
C ASP A 64 -12.44 -13.24 7.22
N SER A 65 -11.24 -13.00 6.71
CA SER A 65 -10.22 -12.29 7.48
C SER A 65 -9.21 -11.57 6.59
N ALA A 66 -8.34 -10.80 7.23
CA ALA A 66 -7.22 -10.14 6.59
C ALA A 66 -5.97 -10.26 7.47
N SER A 67 -4.81 -10.40 6.85
CA SER A 67 -3.53 -10.51 7.55
C SER A 67 -2.52 -9.53 6.99
N ILE A 68 -1.81 -8.82 7.86
CA ILE A 68 -0.67 -7.99 7.47
C ILE A 68 0.49 -8.92 7.15
N GLN A 69 1.06 -8.78 5.95
CA GLN A 69 2.15 -9.62 5.47
C GLN A 69 3.53 -9.07 5.84
N ASN A 70 3.60 -7.83 6.29
CA ASN A 70 4.86 -7.19 6.64
C ASN A 70 5.47 -7.81 7.90
N ASP A 71 6.81 -7.85 7.94
CA ASP A 71 7.55 -8.23 9.15
C ASP A 71 7.21 -7.26 10.29
N PRO A 72 7.14 -7.71 11.56
CA PRO A 72 6.90 -6.82 12.70
C PRO A 72 7.92 -5.69 12.84
N ALA A 73 9.14 -5.87 12.32
CA ALA A 73 10.18 -4.85 12.31
C ALA A 73 10.06 -3.86 11.13
N PHE A 74 9.06 -4.03 10.26
CA PHE A 74 8.83 -3.16 9.11
C PHE A 74 8.59 -1.72 9.55
N THR A 75 9.27 -0.78 8.87
CA THR A 75 9.07 0.65 9.06
C THR A 75 8.39 1.23 7.82
N PRO A 76 7.15 1.72 7.93
CA PRO A 76 6.46 2.29 6.78
C PRO A 76 7.08 3.61 6.35
N HIS A 77 7.02 3.89 5.04
CA HIS A 77 7.35 5.20 4.51
C HIS A 77 6.22 6.19 4.87
N ALA A 78 6.58 7.39 5.29
CA ALA A 78 5.62 8.45 5.57
C ALA A 78 5.58 9.44 4.39
N TRP A 79 4.39 9.65 3.86
CA TRP A 79 4.13 10.64 2.83
C TRP A 79 3.68 11.97 3.40
#